data_858043198728748cd1ce7d9ba381592d
#
_entry.id   858043198728748cd1ce7d9ba381592d
#
_cell.length_a   1.000
_cell.length_b   1.000
_cell.length_c   1.000
_cell.angle_alpha   90.00
_cell.angle_beta   90.00
_cell.angle_gamma   90.00
#
_symmetry.space_group_name_H-M   'P 1'
#
loop_
_entity.id
_entity.type
_entity.pdbx_description
1 polymer ?
#
loop_
_entity_poly.entity_id
_entity_poly.type
_entity_poly.pdbx_seq_one_letter_code
_entity_poly.pdbx_strand_id
1 'polypeptide(L)'
;MITLVLGGARSGKSRYAEQLGHDWLANNPSGERLYIATCQAFDDEMTSRIDKHKQQRGDNWTTIEEPFQLADCLTRSQGKSRFILVDCLTLWLTNHLLAENDIDQEVSKLCDALTKADGHIVLVANEVGLGIVPENKLARQFRDHAGICNQRVAEVADHVAFIAAGLPLVMKG
;
A
#
# COMPACT_ATOMS: atom_id res chain seq x y z
N MET A 1 -1.85 -0.11 14.90
CA MET A 1 -2.58 -1.20 14.19
C MET A 1 -2.21 -1.15 12.71
N ILE A 2 -1.76 -2.25 12.17
CA ILE A 2 -1.27 -2.37 10.79
C ILE A 2 -2.19 -3.33 10.04
N THR A 3 -2.71 -2.90 8.89
CA THR A 3 -3.57 -3.72 8.03
C THR A 3 -2.97 -3.84 6.64
N LEU A 4 -2.82 -5.05 6.13
CA LEU A 4 -2.46 -5.33 4.75
C LEU A 4 -3.70 -5.70 3.94
N VAL A 5 -3.95 -4.97 2.84
CA VAL A 5 -5.08 -5.21 1.92
C VAL A 5 -4.53 -5.72 0.59
N LEU A 6 -4.77 -6.99 0.32
CA LEU A 6 -4.35 -7.70 -0.89
C LEU A 6 -5.50 -7.86 -1.87
N GLY A 7 -5.18 -8.09 -3.14
CA GLY A 7 -6.16 -8.47 -4.16
C GLY A 7 -5.68 -8.18 -5.57
N GLY A 8 -6.36 -8.76 -6.56
CA GLY A 8 -6.06 -8.57 -7.97
C GLY A 8 -6.38 -7.16 -8.48
N ALA A 9 -6.02 -6.88 -9.73
CA ALA A 9 -6.39 -5.63 -10.40
C ALA A 9 -7.92 -5.46 -10.39
N ARG A 10 -8.39 -4.23 -10.08
CA ARG A 10 -9.81 -3.86 -10.02
C ARG A 10 -10.67 -4.73 -9.07
N SER A 11 -10.06 -5.38 -8.07
CA SER A 11 -10.79 -6.18 -7.08
C SER A 11 -11.61 -5.35 -6.07
N GLY A 12 -11.38 -4.02 -5.98
CA GLY A 12 -12.03 -3.14 -4.99
C GLY A 12 -11.19 -2.84 -3.76
N LYS A 13 -9.91 -3.27 -3.72
CA LYS A 13 -9.03 -3.10 -2.54
C LYS A 13 -8.80 -1.64 -2.13
N SER A 14 -8.59 -0.69 -3.08
CA SER A 14 -8.40 0.73 -2.74
C SER A 14 -9.67 1.29 -2.08
N ARG A 15 -10.86 0.98 -2.64
CA ARG A 15 -12.14 1.39 -2.05
C ARG A 15 -12.31 0.81 -0.64
N TYR A 16 -11.96 -0.46 -0.42
CA TYR A 16 -12.01 -1.08 0.90
C TYR A 16 -11.06 -0.39 1.88
N ALA A 17 -9.82 -0.11 1.46
CA ALA A 17 -8.84 0.58 2.29
C ALA A 17 -9.25 2.03 2.63
N GLU A 18 -9.84 2.76 1.67
CA GLU A 18 -10.41 4.09 1.90
C GLU A 18 -11.59 4.04 2.90
N GLN A 19 -12.46 3.02 2.80
CA GLN A 19 -13.56 2.82 3.74
C GLN A 19 -13.07 2.61 5.17
N LEU A 20 -11.99 1.84 5.38
CA LEU A 20 -11.36 1.71 6.70
C LEU A 20 -10.94 3.06 7.28
N GLY A 21 -10.41 3.97 6.43
CA GLY A 21 -10.06 5.33 6.84
C GLY A 21 -11.28 6.21 7.15
N HIS A 22 -12.40 6.02 6.44
CA HIS A 22 -13.65 6.72 6.76
C HIS A 22 -14.24 6.25 8.09
N ASP A 23 -14.28 4.94 8.32
CA ASP A 23 -14.80 4.33 9.54
C ASP A 23 -13.92 4.72 10.75
N TRP A 24 -12.60 4.75 10.56
CA TRP A 24 -11.67 5.21 11.60
C TRP A 24 -11.93 6.68 11.97
N LEU A 25 -12.08 7.58 10.99
CA LEU A 25 -12.33 8.99 11.26
C LEU A 25 -13.68 9.23 11.96
N ALA A 26 -14.70 8.44 11.65
CA ALA A 26 -16.01 8.53 12.33
C ALA A 26 -15.88 8.26 13.85
N ASN A 27 -14.93 7.41 14.25
CA ASN A 27 -14.62 7.11 15.64
C ASN A 27 -13.51 8.02 16.23
N ASN A 28 -12.83 8.82 15.39
CA ASN A 28 -11.74 9.72 15.77
C ASN A 28 -11.94 11.09 15.10
N PRO A 29 -12.93 11.91 15.51
CA PRO A 29 -13.31 13.12 14.78
C PRO A 29 -12.22 14.19 14.65
N SER A 30 -11.23 14.20 15.55
CA SER A 30 -10.07 15.10 15.51
C SER A 30 -8.85 14.48 14.84
N GLY A 31 -8.99 13.29 14.26
CA GLY A 31 -7.90 12.57 13.61
C GLY A 31 -7.58 13.10 12.21
N GLU A 32 -6.35 12.85 11.78
CA GLU A 32 -5.86 13.20 10.45
C GLU A 32 -5.75 11.95 9.58
N ARG A 33 -6.14 12.07 8.30
CA ARG A 33 -5.95 11.01 7.31
C ARG A 33 -4.90 11.40 6.30
N LEU A 34 -3.85 10.59 6.21
CA LEU A 34 -2.76 10.74 5.26
C LEU A 34 -2.86 9.66 4.19
N TYR A 35 -2.65 10.05 2.94
CA TYR A 35 -2.56 9.16 1.80
C TYR A 35 -1.14 9.26 1.23
N ILE A 36 -0.38 8.16 1.30
CA ILE A 36 0.95 8.08 0.72
C ILE A 36 0.82 7.42 -0.66
N ALA A 37 1.01 8.23 -1.69
CA ALA A 37 1.03 7.78 -3.08
C ALA A 37 2.46 7.36 -3.45
N THR A 38 2.64 6.09 -3.81
CA THR A 38 3.94 5.56 -4.23
C THR A 38 4.14 5.57 -5.75
N CYS A 39 3.11 5.98 -6.48
CA CYS A 39 3.10 6.05 -7.92
C CYS A 39 4.01 7.18 -8.41
N GLN A 40 4.83 6.91 -9.44
CA GLN A 40 5.46 7.92 -10.28
C GLN A 40 4.63 8.11 -11.55
N ALA A 41 4.33 9.35 -11.91
CA ALA A 41 3.65 9.66 -13.16
C ALA A 41 4.68 9.59 -14.30
N PHE A 42 4.77 8.44 -14.95
CA PHE A 42 5.68 8.24 -16.10
C PHE A 42 5.04 8.68 -17.42
N ASP A 43 3.71 8.82 -17.48
CA ASP A 43 2.95 9.20 -18.66
C ASP A 43 1.65 9.93 -18.32
N ASP A 44 0.99 10.48 -19.35
CA ASP A 44 -0.27 11.22 -19.22
C ASP A 44 -1.45 10.32 -18.77
N GLU A 45 -1.43 9.03 -19.10
CA GLU A 45 -2.44 8.08 -18.63
C GLU A 45 -2.35 7.90 -17.12
N MET A 46 -1.14 7.75 -16.60
CA MET A 46 -0.89 7.61 -15.16
C MET A 46 -1.26 8.90 -14.42
N THR A 47 -0.89 10.07 -14.95
CA THR A 47 -1.29 11.38 -14.41
C THR A 47 -2.81 11.48 -14.31
N SER A 48 -3.54 11.14 -15.37
CA SER A 48 -5.00 11.15 -15.39
C SER A 48 -5.63 10.18 -14.37
N ARG A 49 -4.99 9.02 -14.13
CA ARG A 49 -5.44 8.05 -13.12
C ARG A 49 -5.22 8.59 -11.70
N ILE A 50 -4.07 9.20 -11.43
CA ILE A 50 -3.78 9.85 -10.14
C ILE A 50 -4.81 10.95 -9.85
N ASP A 51 -5.11 11.81 -10.81
CA ASP A 51 -6.08 12.89 -10.65
C ASP A 51 -7.50 12.38 -10.39
N LYS A 52 -7.93 11.33 -11.10
CA LYS A 52 -9.20 10.67 -10.83
C LYS A 52 -9.26 10.09 -9.41
N HIS A 53 -8.21 9.44 -8.94
CA HIS A 53 -8.14 8.93 -7.58
C HIS A 53 -8.14 10.05 -6.54
N LYS A 54 -7.45 11.18 -6.80
CA LYS A 54 -7.51 12.37 -5.93
C LYS A 54 -8.94 12.92 -5.83
N GLN A 55 -9.63 13.05 -6.96
CA GLN A 55 -11.02 13.55 -7.00
C GLN A 55 -12.02 12.62 -6.30
N GLN A 56 -11.86 11.30 -6.46
CA GLN A 56 -12.76 10.31 -5.87
C GLN A 56 -12.64 10.20 -4.34
N ARG A 57 -11.46 10.48 -3.78
CA ARG A 57 -11.19 10.40 -2.33
C ARG A 57 -11.83 11.54 -1.52
N GLY A 58 -12.16 12.66 -2.16
CA GLY A 58 -12.68 13.86 -1.49
C GLY A 58 -11.60 14.63 -0.70
N ASP A 59 -11.99 15.80 -0.16
CA ASP A 59 -11.08 16.83 0.37
C ASP A 59 -10.45 16.52 1.76
N ASN A 60 -10.78 15.37 2.36
CA ASN A 60 -10.40 15.05 3.74
C ASN A 60 -9.14 14.18 3.86
N TRP A 61 -8.29 14.10 2.82
CA TRP A 61 -7.03 13.39 2.83
C TRP A 61 -5.87 14.34 2.52
N THR A 62 -4.87 14.34 3.38
CA THR A 62 -3.57 14.97 3.04
C THR A 62 -2.76 13.98 2.23
N THR A 63 -2.41 14.33 0.99
CA THR A 63 -1.62 13.46 0.10
C THR A 63 -0.14 13.77 0.20
N ILE A 64 0.68 12.73 0.36
CA ILE A 64 2.14 12.75 0.30
C ILE A 64 2.55 11.88 -0.88
N GLU A 65 3.33 12.40 -1.79
CA GLU A 65 3.91 11.64 -2.90
C GLU A 65 5.29 11.12 -2.46
N GLU A 66 5.43 9.81 -2.30
CA GLU A 66 6.67 9.17 -1.84
C GLU A 66 6.93 7.86 -2.58
N PRO A 67 7.64 7.90 -3.71
CA PRO A 67 7.86 6.72 -4.54
C PRO A 67 8.95 5.76 -4.04
N PHE A 68 9.86 6.19 -3.14
CA PHE A 68 11.02 5.40 -2.73
C PHE A 68 11.19 5.27 -1.22
N GLN A 69 11.24 6.39 -0.48
CA GLN A 69 11.63 6.42 0.95
C GLN A 69 10.42 6.15 1.86
N LEU A 70 9.67 5.07 1.57
CA LEU A 70 8.41 4.77 2.25
C LEU A 70 8.60 4.54 3.77
N ALA A 71 9.66 3.84 4.19
CA ALA A 71 9.97 3.59 5.59
C ALA A 71 10.20 4.89 6.38
N ASP A 72 10.98 5.82 5.81
CA ASP A 72 11.24 7.13 6.42
C ASP A 72 10.00 8.01 6.42
N CYS A 73 9.21 7.96 5.33
CA CYS A 73 7.96 8.68 5.24
C CYS A 73 6.98 8.22 6.33
N LEU A 74 6.81 6.91 6.52
CA LEU A 74 5.97 6.34 7.58
C LEU A 74 6.47 6.77 8.96
N THR A 75 7.78 6.69 9.22
CA THR A 75 8.39 7.07 10.51
C THR A 75 8.12 8.54 10.86
N ARG A 76 8.16 9.45 9.87
CA ARG A 76 7.86 10.87 10.08
C ARG A 76 6.36 11.18 10.19
N SER A 77 5.52 10.35 9.56
CA SER A 77 4.08 10.61 9.41
C SER A 77 3.22 9.92 10.45
N GLN A 78 3.74 8.90 11.16
CA GLN A 78 2.97 8.12 12.14
C GLN A 78 2.53 8.93 13.36
N GLY A 79 1.51 8.44 14.05
CA GLY A 79 1.01 9.04 15.29
C GLY A 79 -0.37 8.49 15.67
N LYS A 80 -0.69 8.48 16.96
CA LYS A 80 -1.94 7.90 17.51
C LYS A 80 -3.21 8.52 16.93
N SER A 81 -3.15 9.80 16.54
CA SER A 81 -4.26 10.53 15.96
C SER A 81 -4.23 10.52 14.41
N ARG A 82 -3.51 9.57 13.82
CA ARG A 82 -3.34 9.50 12.38
C ARG A 82 -3.74 8.13 11.82
N PHE A 83 -4.42 8.21 10.68
CA PHE A 83 -4.67 7.09 9.80
C PHE A 83 -3.85 7.29 8.52
N ILE A 84 -3.01 6.33 8.19
CA ILE A 84 -2.15 6.38 7.00
C ILE A 84 -2.57 5.28 6.03
N LEU A 85 -2.84 5.65 4.79
CA LEU A 85 -3.10 4.74 3.69
C LEU A 85 -1.96 4.81 2.67
N VAL A 86 -1.29 3.69 2.45
CA VAL A 86 -0.24 3.54 1.42
C VAL A 86 -0.83 2.86 0.18
N ASP A 87 -0.85 3.56 -0.94
CA ASP A 87 -1.33 3.00 -2.22
C ASP A 87 -0.28 3.23 -3.33
N CYS A 88 0.54 2.21 -3.70
CA CYS A 88 0.53 0.84 -3.19
C CYS A 88 1.96 0.27 -3.12
N LEU A 89 2.14 -0.80 -2.36
CA LEU A 89 3.43 -1.51 -2.29
C LEU A 89 3.88 -2.07 -3.65
N THR A 90 2.93 -2.40 -4.52
CA THR A 90 3.20 -2.91 -5.87
C THR A 90 3.98 -1.90 -6.72
N LEU A 91 3.53 -0.64 -6.76
CA LEU A 91 4.21 0.43 -7.49
C LEU A 91 5.52 0.84 -6.82
N TRP A 92 5.55 0.86 -5.48
CA TRP A 92 6.76 1.09 -4.72
C TRP A 92 7.86 0.05 -5.06
N LEU A 93 7.51 -1.24 -5.10
CA LEU A 93 8.43 -2.30 -5.55
C LEU A 93 8.85 -2.13 -7.01
N THR A 94 7.94 -1.73 -7.90
CA THR A 94 8.26 -1.45 -9.30
C THR A 94 9.31 -0.35 -9.41
N ASN A 95 9.16 0.73 -8.64
CA ASN A 95 10.12 1.84 -8.65
C ASN A 95 11.51 1.37 -8.23
N HIS A 96 11.61 0.59 -7.14
CA HIS A 96 12.89 0.04 -6.66
C HIS A 96 13.52 -0.94 -7.66
N LEU A 97 12.72 -1.82 -8.27
CA LEU A 97 13.19 -2.78 -9.26
C LEU A 97 13.76 -2.08 -10.50
N LEU A 98 13.07 -1.05 -11.00
CA LEU A 98 13.52 -0.27 -12.17
C LEU A 98 14.76 0.60 -11.85
N ALA A 99 14.91 1.02 -10.61
CA ALA A 99 16.08 1.77 -10.13
C ALA A 99 17.25 0.86 -9.71
N GLU A 100 17.11 -0.47 -9.87
CA GLU A 100 18.11 -1.48 -9.49
C GLU A 100 18.52 -1.41 -8.01
N ASN A 101 17.63 -0.98 -7.13
CA ASN A 101 17.86 -0.94 -5.70
C ASN A 101 17.79 -2.34 -5.08
N ASP A 102 18.42 -2.52 -3.91
CA ASP A 102 18.30 -3.74 -3.11
C ASP A 102 16.91 -3.84 -2.47
N ILE A 103 15.99 -4.57 -3.14
CA ILE A 103 14.59 -4.74 -2.73
C ILE A 103 14.49 -5.42 -1.36
N ASP A 104 15.33 -6.40 -1.06
CA ASP A 104 15.30 -7.12 0.22
C ASP A 104 15.67 -6.19 1.38
N GLN A 105 16.62 -5.30 1.17
CA GLN A 105 16.99 -4.27 2.13
C GLN A 105 15.83 -3.25 2.34
N GLU A 106 15.21 -2.79 1.26
CA GLU A 106 14.12 -1.81 1.36
C GLU A 106 12.87 -2.42 2.03
N VAL A 107 12.52 -3.67 1.72
CA VAL A 107 11.44 -4.40 2.42
C VAL A 107 11.77 -4.60 3.90
N SER A 108 13.04 -4.87 4.25
CA SER A 108 13.48 -4.96 5.65
C SER A 108 13.25 -3.65 6.40
N LYS A 109 13.70 -2.52 5.83
CA LYS A 109 13.49 -1.18 6.41
C LYS A 109 12.00 -0.87 6.60
N LEU A 110 11.17 -1.23 5.61
CA LEU A 110 9.72 -1.05 5.70
C LEU A 110 9.12 -1.84 6.86
N CYS A 111 9.45 -3.13 6.98
CA CYS A 111 8.96 -3.99 8.07
C CYS A 111 9.41 -3.48 9.44
N ASP A 112 10.66 -3.01 9.57
CA ASP A 112 11.19 -2.42 10.78
C ASP A 112 10.43 -1.12 11.17
N ALA A 113 10.11 -0.28 10.19
CA ALA A 113 9.33 0.93 10.42
C ALA A 113 7.90 0.60 10.84
N LEU A 114 7.25 -0.38 10.20
CA LEU A 114 5.92 -0.85 10.55
C LEU A 114 5.87 -1.41 11.97
N THR A 115 6.83 -2.26 12.37
CA THR A 115 6.87 -2.86 13.71
C THR A 115 6.98 -1.81 14.83
N LYS A 116 7.61 -0.66 14.55
CA LYS A 116 7.78 0.45 15.50
C LYS A 116 6.69 1.49 15.38
N ALA A 117 5.77 1.33 14.44
CA ALA A 117 4.78 2.35 14.11
C ALA A 117 3.72 2.50 15.19
N ASP A 118 3.32 3.76 15.45
CA ASP A 118 2.20 4.13 16.27
C ASP A 118 1.06 4.71 15.41
N GLY A 119 -0.19 4.34 15.71
CA GLY A 119 -1.37 4.75 14.93
C GLY A 119 -1.94 3.65 14.03
N HIS A 120 -2.72 4.06 13.04
CA HIS A 120 -3.37 3.14 12.09
C HIS A 120 -2.73 3.26 10.71
N ILE A 121 -2.16 2.16 10.21
CA ILE A 121 -1.52 2.11 8.90
C ILE A 121 -2.17 1.01 8.07
N VAL A 122 -2.67 1.37 6.89
CA VAL A 122 -3.22 0.45 5.89
C VAL A 122 -2.32 0.46 4.67
N LEU A 123 -1.85 -0.70 4.25
CA LEU A 123 -1.03 -0.86 3.05
C LEU A 123 -1.81 -1.65 2.01
N VAL A 124 -1.86 -1.13 0.78
CA VAL A 124 -2.49 -1.82 -0.36
C VAL A 124 -1.42 -2.47 -1.22
N ALA A 125 -1.63 -3.73 -1.60
CA ALA A 125 -0.77 -4.41 -2.55
C ALA A 125 -1.57 -5.27 -3.53
N ASN A 126 -1.07 -5.37 -4.78
CA ASN A 126 -1.62 -6.33 -5.72
C ASN A 126 -1.09 -7.73 -5.46
N GLU A 127 -1.99 -8.71 -5.54
CA GLU A 127 -1.59 -10.10 -5.69
C GLU A 127 -1.35 -10.38 -7.19
N VAL A 128 -0.11 -10.72 -7.54
CA VAL A 128 0.34 -10.94 -8.93
C VAL A 128 0.87 -12.36 -9.17
N GLY A 129 0.85 -13.22 -8.14
CA GLY A 129 1.40 -14.58 -8.19
C GLY A 129 0.41 -15.67 -8.63
N LEU A 130 -0.90 -15.39 -8.62
CA LEU A 130 -1.95 -16.37 -8.92
C LEU A 130 -2.16 -16.64 -10.43
N GLY A 131 -1.44 -15.94 -11.31
CA GLY A 131 -1.52 -16.09 -12.75
C GLY A 131 -0.50 -17.09 -13.33
N ILE A 132 -0.52 -17.23 -14.66
CA ILE A 132 0.48 -18.02 -15.39
C ILE A 132 1.86 -17.37 -15.22
N VAL A 133 2.90 -18.21 -15.12
CA VAL A 133 4.30 -17.76 -15.01
C VAL A 133 4.69 -16.89 -16.20
N PRO A 134 5.11 -15.64 -16.01
CA PRO A 134 5.46 -14.76 -17.12
C PRO A 134 6.69 -15.27 -17.90
N GLU A 135 6.69 -15.09 -19.22
CA GLU A 135 7.85 -15.42 -20.07
C GLU A 135 8.99 -14.42 -19.87
N ASN A 136 8.69 -13.18 -19.58
CA ASN A 136 9.66 -12.11 -19.36
C ASN A 136 10.37 -12.28 -18.01
N LYS A 137 11.71 -12.21 -18.01
CA LYS A 137 12.54 -12.38 -16.81
C LYS A 137 12.23 -11.32 -15.74
N LEU A 138 12.13 -10.04 -16.15
CA LEU A 138 11.84 -8.94 -15.23
C LEU A 138 10.47 -9.11 -14.55
N ALA A 139 9.46 -9.55 -15.31
CA ALA A 139 8.13 -9.82 -14.77
C ALA A 139 8.16 -10.98 -13.76
N ARG A 140 8.98 -12.03 -13.95
CA ARG A 140 9.16 -13.10 -12.96
C ARG A 140 9.84 -12.59 -11.70
N GLN A 141 10.91 -11.81 -11.84
CA GLN A 141 11.60 -11.19 -10.69
C GLN A 141 10.64 -10.30 -9.89
N PHE A 142 9.88 -9.45 -10.58
CA PHE A 142 8.87 -8.61 -9.94
C PHE A 142 7.83 -9.43 -9.17
N ARG A 143 7.27 -10.47 -9.78
CA ARG A 143 6.31 -11.38 -9.14
C ARG A 143 6.88 -12.02 -7.87
N ASP A 144 8.12 -12.49 -7.93
CA ASP A 144 8.76 -13.17 -6.81
C ASP A 144 9.04 -12.17 -5.66
N HIS A 145 9.57 -10.97 -5.97
CA HIS A 145 9.75 -9.90 -4.97
C HIS A 145 8.42 -9.41 -4.37
N ALA A 146 7.36 -9.29 -5.18
CA ALA A 146 6.04 -8.90 -4.69
C ALA A 146 5.47 -9.95 -3.72
N GLY A 147 5.61 -11.23 -4.03
CA GLY A 147 5.21 -12.32 -3.15
C GLY A 147 5.96 -12.31 -1.82
N ILE A 148 7.29 -12.14 -1.85
CA ILE A 148 8.13 -12.06 -0.64
C ILE A 148 7.78 -10.82 0.18
N CYS A 149 7.61 -9.66 -0.44
CA CYS A 149 7.19 -8.44 0.24
C CYS A 149 5.84 -8.61 0.93
N ASN A 150 4.83 -9.16 0.22
CA ASN A 150 3.52 -9.41 0.79
C ASN A 150 3.58 -10.35 2.00
N GLN A 151 4.39 -11.42 1.96
CA GLN A 151 4.59 -12.32 3.09
C GLN A 151 5.19 -11.60 4.29
N ARG A 152 6.30 -10.86 4.10
CA ARG A 152 7.00 -10.16 5.18
C ARG A 152 6.15 -9.05 5.82
N VAL A 153 5.38 -8.32 5.01
CA VAL A 153 4.44 -7.31 5.53
C VAL A 153 3.28 -7.99 6.27
N ALA A 154 2.76 -9.13 5.77
CA ALA A 154 1.73 -9.90 6.44
C ALA A 154 2.18 -10.45 7.81
N GLU A 155 3.47 -10.80 7.96
CA GLU A 155 4.03 -11.24 9.25
C GLU A 155 3.90 -10.17 10.33
N VAL A 156 4.21 -8.90 10.01
CA VAL A 156 4.19 -7.76 10.94
C VAL A 156 2.82 -7.08 11.03
N ALA A 157 1.90 -7.32 10.09
CA ALA A 157 0.56 -6.77 10.12
C ALA A 157 -0.30 -7.42 11.21
N ASP A 158 -1.18 -6.63 11.85
CA ASP A 158 -2.19 -7.12 12.80
C ASP A 158 -3.36 -7.78 12.05
N HIS A 159 -3.73 -7.22 10.88
CA HIS A 159 -4.83 -7.70 10.04
C HIS A 159 -4.39 -7.86 8.59
N VAL A 160 -4.88 -8.91 7.94
CA VAL A 160 -4.68 -9.15 6.51
C VAL A 160 -6.00 -9.50 5.86
N ALA A 161 -6.41 -8.75 4.84
CA ALA A 161 -7.60 -9.00 4.06
C ALA A 161 -7.29 -9.20 2.58
N PHE A 162 -7.85 -10.22 1.97
CA PHE A 162 -7.81 -10.43 0.52
C PHE A 162 -9.13 -9.99 -0.12
N ILE A 163 -9.07 -9.08 -1.08
CA ILE A 163 -10.26 -8.53 -1.72
C ILE A 163 -10.51 -9.21 -3.06
N ALA A 164 -11.66 -9.87 -3.17
CA ALA A 164 -12.16 -10.48 -4.39
C ALA A 164 -13.57 -9.98 -4.67
N ALA A 165 -13.83 -9.49 -5.89
CA ALA A 165 -15.16 -8.97 -6.31
C ALA A 165 -15.75 -7.90 -5.35
N GLY A 166 -14.90 -7.09 -4.74
CA GLY A 166 -15.30 -6.05 -3.76
C GLY A 166 -15.57 -6.57 -2.35
N LEU A 167 -15.43 -7.87 -2.10
CA LEU A 167 -15.69 -8.52 -0.81
C LEU A 167 -14.36 -8.87 -0.11
N PRO A 168 -14.22 -8.57 1.20
CA PRO A 168 -13.04 -8.95 1.96
C PRO A 168 -13.12 -10.41 2.43
N LEU A 169 -12.04 -11.14 2.22
CA LEU A 169 -11.74 -12.39 2.87
C LEU A 169 -10.66 -12.12 3.94
N VAL A 170 -11.01 -12.23 5.21
CA VAL A 170 -10.06 -12.04 6.31
C VAL A 170 -9.13 -13.25 6.38
N MET A 171 -7.81 -13.00 6.27
CA MET A 171 -6.76 -14.02 6.33
C MET A 171 -6.03 -14.02 7.67
N LYS A 172 -5.97 -12.85 8.34
CA LYS A 172 -5.34 -12.66 9.67
C LYS A 172 -6.06 -11.56 10.43
N GLY A 173 -6.26 -11.72 11.73
CA GLY A 173 -6.87 -10.73 12.63
C GLY A 173 -8.30 -10.96 12.97
#